data_5af6a33d66e6191ba490afba6a57e88d
#
_entry.id   5af6a33d66e6191ba490afba6a57e88d
#
_cell.length_a   1.000
_cell.length_b   1.000
_cell.length_c   1.000
_cell.angle_alpha   90.00
_cell.angle_beta   90.00
_cell.angle_gamma   90.00
#
_symmetry.space_group_name_H-M   'P 1'
#
loop_
_entity.id
_entity.type
_entity.pdbx_description
1 polymer ?
#
loop_
_entity_poly.entity_id
_entity_poly.type
_entity_poly.pdbx_seq_one_letter_code
_entity_poly.pdbx_strand_id
1 'polypeptide(L)'
;MKPVSYRAIVLCVMLFLTGCSSGAVDEEVNESVQNKTEPFTRNTKIEDVINAPSFDGFGRLLFPTDEYYYSGVTLEELQLTYYSHIDPDETVEIVNTLQERAADGQTIFYDIYTDEEKAADPAKEDTGLFFFKGVPGEKFAICNAGGAFAYVGAMQDSF
;
A
#
# COMPACT_ATOMS: atom_id res chain seq x y z
N MET A 1 7.74 52.14 11.74
CA MET A 1 8.69 51.69 12.76
C MET A 1 7.89 51.04 13.88
N LYS A 2 7.94 49.74 14.06
CA LYS A 2 7.29 49.01 15.15
C LYS A 2 8.38 48.31 15.96
N PRO A 3 8.31 48.29 17.30
CA PRO A 3 9.37 47.74 18.14
C PRO A 3 9.32 46.22 18.24
N VAL A 4 10.50 45.62 18.25
CA VAL A 4 10.75 44.20 18.44
C VAL A 4 10.70 43.90 19.95
N SER A 5 9.86 42.95 20.36
CA SER A 5 9.74 42.47 21.73
C SER A 5 10.69 41.28 21.95
N TYR A 6 11.70 41.49 22.78
CA TYR A 6 12.58 40.44 23.30
C TYR A 6 11.86 39.71 24.45
N ARG A 7 11.64 38.42 24.35
CA ARG A 7 11.26 37.56 25.47
C ARG A 7 12.48 36.81 25.98
N ALA A 8 12.72 37.01 27.27
CA ALA A 8 13.81 36.43 28.01
C ALA A 8 13.76 34.92 28.11
N ILE A 9 14.90 34.29 27.85
CA ILE A 9 15.14 32.86 28.09
C ILE A 9 15.54 32.72 29.55
N VAL A 10 14.72 32.02 30.33
CA VAL A 10 15.05 31.60 31.71
C VAL A 10 15.80 30.27 31.61
N LEU A 11 17.08 30.32 31.95
CA LEU A 11 17.97 29.16 32.05
C LEU A 11 17.79 28.53 33.45
N CYS A 12 17.09 27.40 33.53
CA CYS A 12 17.05 26.59 34.76
C CYS A 12 18.22 25.59 34.75
N VAL A 13 19.25 25.91 35.56
CA VAL A 13 20.34 24.98 35.86
C VAL A 13 19.88 24.11 37.04
N MET A 14 19.65 22.83 36.81
CA MET A 14 19.51 21.85 37.90
C MET A 14 20.80 21.04 38.04
N LEU A 15 21.46 21.25 39.19
CA LEU A 15 22.53 20.36 39.65
C LEU A 15 21.92 19.02 40.10
N PHE A 16 22.37 17.93 39.52
CA PHE A 16 22.15 16.59 40.08
C PHE A 16 23.44 16.02 40.68
N LEU A 17 23.33 15.72 41.95
CA LEU A 17 24.32 15.04 42.75
C LEU A 17 24.52 13.60 42.32
N THR A 18 25.76 13.17 42.24
CA THR A 18 26.24 11.82 41.99
C THR A 18 25.74 10.83 43.04
N GLY A 19 25.10 9.76 42.58
CA GLY A 19 24.89 8.55 43.33
C GLY A 19 25.38 7.37 42.51
N CYS A 20 26.53 6.77 42.88
CA CYS A 20 26.96 5.50 42.37
C CYS A 20 26.04 4.38 42.91
N SER A 21 25.39 3.65 42.01
CA SER A 21 24.84 2.32 42.27
C SER A 21 25.13 1.45 41.06
N SER A 22 25.91 0.42 41.31
CA SER A 22 26.17 -0.68 40.38
C SER A 22 24.87 -1.50 40.18
N GLY A 23 24.32 -1.47 38.98
CA GLY A 23 23.15 -2.23 38.61
C GLY A 23 23.20 -2.53 37.12
N ALA A 24 23.02 -3.80 36.79
CA ALA A 24 23.00 -4.46 35.51
C ALA A 24 22.64 -3.60 34.31
N VAL A 25 23.43 -3.74 33.25
CA VAL A 25 23.13 -3.23 31.92
C VAL A 25 21.99 -4.08 31.38
N ASP A 26 20.76 -3.60 31.52
CA ASP A 26 19.67 -4.07 30.66
C ASP A 26 19.94 -3.48 29.26
N GLU A 27 20.42 -4.32 28.37
CA GLU A 27 20.38 -4.08 26.93
C GLU A 27 18.91 -3.93 26.56
N GLU A 28 18.42 -2.68 26.45
CA GLU A 28 17.20 -2.41 25.71
C GLU A 28 17.43 -2.88 24.27
N VAL A 29 17.00 -4.11 24.02
CA VAL A 29 16.76 -4.59 22.66
C VAL A 29 15.69 -3.66 22.10
N ASN A 30 16.15 -2.68 21.34
CA ASN A 30 15.28 -1.85 20.50
C ASN A 30 14.73 -2.77 19.41
N GLU A 31 13.74 -3.56 19.79
CA GLU A 31 12.92 -4.32 18.88
C GLU A 31 12.18 -3.28 18.04
N SER A 32 12.74 -2.98 16.87
CA SER A 32 12.00 -2.27 15.85
C SER A 32 10.73 -3.09 15.63
N VAL A 33 9.62 -2.59 16.14
CA VAL A 33 8.28 -3.10 15.85
C VAL A 33 8.09 -2.89 14.33
N GLN A 34 8.57 -3.86 13.56
CA GLN A 34 8.10 -4.02 12.20
C GLN A 34 6.61 -4.26 12.34
N ASN A 35 5.84 -3.30 11.92
CA ASN A 35 4.39 -3.37 11.85
C ASN A 35 4.06 -4.41 10.77
N LYS A 36 4.23 -5.70 11.12
CA LYS A 36 3.98 -6.80 10.20
C LYS A 36 2.48 -6.84 9.97
N THR A 37 2.08 -6.31 8.84
CA THR A 37 0.69 -6.37 8.41
C THR A 37 0.27 -7.83 8.31
N GLU A 38 -0.86 -8.21 8.90
CA GLU A 38 -1.37 -9.57 8.83
C GLU A 38 -1.61 -9.94 7.36
N PRO A 39 -1.22 -11.13 6.93
CA PRO A 39 -1.42 -11.56 5.55
C PRO A 39 -2.90 -11.78 5.26
N PHE A 40 -3.28 -11.45 4.04
CA PHE A 40 -4.60 -11.79 3.53
C PHE A 40 -4.75 -13.31 3.36
N THR A 41 -5.98 -13.77 3.47
CA THR A 41 -6.35 -15.18 3.31
C THR A 41 -7.51 -15.30 2.33
N ARG A 42 -7.86 -16.51 1.92
CA ARG A 42 -9.04 -16.77 1.08
C ARG A 42 -10.34 -16.19 1.66
N ASN A 43 -10.45 -16.14 3.00
CA ASN A 43 -11.63 -15.59 3.69
C ASN A 43 -11.60 -14.06 3.85
N THR A 44 -10.52 -13.40 3.43
CA THR A 44 -10.43 -11.94 3.46
C THR A 44 -11.38 -11.36 2.44
N LYS A 45 -12.16 -10.37 2.85
CA LYS A 45 -13.08 -9.69 1.93
C LYS A 45 -12.30 -8.80 0.96
N ILE A 46 -12.79 -8.69 -0.26
CA ILE A 46 -12.20 -7.81 -1.28
C ILE A 46 -12.18 -6.36 -0.80
N GLU A 47 -13.24 -5.91 -0.12
CA GLU A 47 -13.31 -4.56 0.46
C GLU A 47 -12.20 -4.29 1.50
N ASP A 48 -11.79 -5.31 2.28
CA ASP A 48 -10.70 -5.19 3.25
C ASP A 48 -9.33 -5.08 2.54
N VAL A 49 -9.15 -5.79 1.44
CA VAL A 49 -7.94 -5.66 0.60
C VAL A 49 -7.87 -4.27 -0.02
N ILE A 50 -8.94 -3.81 -0.65
CA ILE A 50 -9.02 -2.50 -1.32
C ILE A 50 -8.69 -1.35 -0.34
N ASN A 51 -9.16 -1.46 0.91
CA ASN A 51 -8.98 -0.43 1.93
C ASN A 51 -7.75 -0.65 2.81
N ALA A 52 -6.90 -1.61 2.49
CA ALA A 52 -5.69 -1.85 3.26
C ALA A 52 -4.72 -0.66 3.18
N PRO A 53 -4.07 -0.26 4.29
CA PRO A 53 -3.12 0.86 4.29
C PRO A 53 -1.97 0.72 3.29
N SER A 54 -1.59 -0.51 2.96
CA SER A 54 -0.56 -0.81 1.95
C SER A 54 -0.96 -0.40 0.54
N PHE A 55 -2.26 -0.21 0.29
CA PHE A 55 -2.85 0.10 -1.02
C PHE A 55 -3.57 1.45 -1.03
N ASP A 56 -3.24 2.32 -0.08
CA ASP A 56 -3.85 3.65 0.01
C ASP A 56 -3.74 4.41 -1.32
N GLY A 57 -4.88 4.96 -1.76
CA GLY A 57 -5.02 5.73 -3.00
C GLY A 57 -5.25 4.89 -4.28
N PHE A 58 -4.86 3.62 -4.33
CA PHE A 58 -4.98 2.80 -5.55
C PHE A 58 -5.60 1.40 -5.33
N GLY A 59 -5.89 1.00 -4.10
CA GLY A 59 -6.41 -0.35 -3.79
C GLY A 59 -7.65 -0.73 -4.61
N ARG A 60 -8.53 0.23 -4.91
CA ARG A 60 -9.69 0.02 -5.77
C ARG A 60 -9.34 -0.42 -7.20
N LEU A 61 -8.12 -0.15 -7.67
CA LEU A 61 -7.66 -0.51 -9.01
C LEU A 61 -7.06 -1.93 -9.09
N LEU A 62 -6.90 -2.62 -7.95
CA LEU A 62 -6.50 -4.02 -7.91
C LEU A 62 -7.57 -4.93 -8.52
N PHE A 63 -8.83 -4.57 -8.32
CA PHE A 63 -9.98 -5.30 -8.81
C PHE A 63 -10.77 -4.44 -9.79
N PRO A 64 -11.62 -5.03 -10.67
CA PRO A 64 -12.52 -4.23 -11.48
C PRO A 64 -13.34 -3.27 -10.62
N THR A 65 -13.52 -2.03 -11.07
CA THR A 65 -14.13 -0.95 -10.28
C THR A 65 -15.67 -1.02 -10.17
N ASP A 66 -16.29 -2.10 -10.62
CA ASP A 66 -17.72 -2.32 -10.49
C ASP A 66 -18.08 -2.79 -9.06
N GLU A 67 -18.57 -1.89 -8.24
CA GLU A 67 -18.94 -2.12 -6.82
C GLU A 67 -19.92 -3.28 -6.61
N TYR A 68 -20.67 -3.65 -7.63
CA TYR A 68 -21.66 -4.73 -7.54
C TYR A 68 -21.01 -6.08 -7.19
N TYR A 69 -19.76 -6.28 -7.57
CA TYR A 69 -19.06 -7.55 -7.38
C TYR A 69 -18.45 -7.73 -5.99
N TYR A 70 -18.32 -6.68 -5.16
CA TYR A 70 -17.42 -6.76 -4.00
C TYR A 70 -18.08 -6.67 -2.63
N SER A 71 -19.33 -6.25 -2.52
CA SER A 71 -19.97 -6.11 -1.22
C SER A 71 -20.07 -7.47 -0.52
N GLY A 72 -19.19 -7.67 0.47
CA GLY A 72 -19.16 -8.88 1.29
C GLY A 72 -18.51 -10.10 0.64
N VAL A 73 -18.04 -10.01 -0.62
CA VAL A 73 -17.37 -11.10 -1.34
C VAL A 73 -15.95 -11.28 -0.82
N THR A 74 -15.55 -12.52 -0.60
CA THR A 74 -14.19 -12.90 -0.19
C THR A 74 -13.29 -13.18 -1.40
N LEU A 75 -11.97 -13.27 -1.16
CA LEU A 75 -11.03 -13.67 -2.21
C LEU A 75 -11.31 -15.09 -2.75
N GLU A 76 -11.86 -15.98 -1.90
CA GLU A 76 -12.34 -17.33 -2.32
C GLU A 76 -13.50 -17.26 -3.30
N GLU A 77 -14.38 -16.27 -3.14
CA GLU A 77 -15.65 -16.15 -3.89
C GLU A 77 -15.53 -15.24 -5.11
N LEU A 78 -14.34 -14.67 -5.36
CA LEU A 78 -14.13 -13.78 -6.49
C LEU A 78 -14.42 -14.46 -7.81
N GLN A 79 -15.34 -13.89 -8.57
CA GLN A 79 -15.70 -14.33 -9.92
C GLN A 79 -15.78 -13.13 -10.85
N LEU A 80 -15.25 -13.25 -12.04
CA LEU A 80 -15.33 -12.25 -13.09
C LEU A 80 -16.01 -12.81 -14.32
N THR A 81 -16.90 -12.03 -14.93
CA THR A 81 -17.79 -12.50 -16.01
C THR A 81 -17.05 -13.13 -17.20
N TYR A 82 -15.85 -12.64 -17.53
CA TYR A 82 -15.10 -13.06 -18.71
C TYR A 82 -13.85 -13.88 -18.38
N TYR A 83 -13.59 -14.14 -17.09
CA TYR A 83 -12.53 -15.05 -16.65
C TYR A 83 -13.16 -16.34 -16.15
N SER A 84 -12.92 -17.44 -16.86
CA SER A 84 -13.50 -18.76 -16.53
C SER A 84 -12.84 -19.44 -15.33
N HIS A 85 -11.65 -19.01 -14.97
CA HIS A 85 -10.89 -19.54 -13.84
C HIS A 85 -10.15 -18.42 -13.13
N ILE A 86 -10.53 -18.17 -11.88
CA ILE A 86 -9.75 -17.38 -10.95
C ILE A 86 -9.34 -18.35 -9.85
N ASP A 87 -8.03 -18.51 -9.67
CA ASP A 87 -7.51 -19.33 -8.59
C ASP A 87 -7.43 -18.48 -7.31
N PRO A 88 -8.17 -18.83 -6.25
CA PRO A 88 -8.12 -18.09 -5.01
C PRO A 88 -6.74 -18.08 -4.34
N ASP A 89 -5.94 -19.14 -4.47
CA ASP A 89 -4.59 -19.19 -3.91
C ASP A 89 -3.66 -18.23 -4.63
N GLU A 90 -3.72 -18.20 -5.95
CA GLU A 90 -2.96 -17.26 -6.78
C GLU A 90 -3.38 -15.82 -6.47
N THR A 91 -4.68 -15.56 -6.35
CA THR A 91 -5.19 -14.24 -5.95
C THR A 91 -4.65 -13.80 -4.59
N VAL A 92 -4.65 -14.69 -3.60
CA VAL A 92 -4.10 -14.44 -2.26
C VAL A 92 -2.59 -14.19 -2.32
N GLU A 93 -1.85 -14.97 -3.12
CA GLU A 93 -0.41 -14.79 -3.31
C GLU A 93 -0.07 -13.43 -3.91
N ILE A 94 -0.82 -13.01 -4.94
CA ILE A 94 -0.65 -11.71 -5.60
C ILE A 94 -0.82 -10.56 -4.60
N VAL A 95 -1.95 -10.49 -3.89
CA VAL A 95 -2.23 -9.38 -2.98
C VAL A 95 -1.26 -9.35 -1.81
N ASN A 96 -0.82 -10.51 -1.29
CA ASN A 96 0.19 -10.57 -0.25
C ASN A 96 1.58 -10.14 -0.74
N THR A 97 1.97 -10.55 -1.95
CA THR A 97 3.22 -10.10 -2.57
C THR A 97 3.26 -8.58 -2.73
N LEU A 98 2.15 -7.97 -3.18
CA LEU A 98 2.02 -6.52 -3.29
C LEU A 98 2.09 -5.85 -1.91
N GLN A 99 1.41 -6.41 -0.90
CA GLN A 99 1.43 -5.90 0.46
C GLN A 99 2.83 -5.93 1.07
N GLU A 100 3.57 -7.02 0.90
CA GLU A 100 4.95 -7.16 1.38
C GLU A 100 5.87 -6.14 0.71
N ARG A 101 5.76 -5.97 -0.61
CA ARG A 101 6.56 -4.98 -1.35
C ARG A 101 6.27 -3.55 -0.89
N ALA A 102 5.00 -3.22 -0.65
CA ALA A 102 4.62 -1.92 -0.10
C ALA A 102 5.18 -1.73 1.32
N ALA A 103 5.13 -2.75 2.17
CA ALA A 103 5.69 -2.72 3.52
C ALA A 103 7.23 -2.54 3.51
N ASP A 104 7.91 -3.08 2.49
CA ASP A 104 9.34 -2.88 2.24
C ASP A 104 9.66 -1.48 1.66
N GLY A 105 8.67 -0.60 1.53
CA GLY A 105 8.83 0.75 0.99
C GLY A 105 9.03 0.80 -0.52
N GLN A 106 8.68 -0.26 -1.24
CA GLN A 106 8.73 -0.25 -2.69
C GLN A 106 7.50 0.47 -3.25
N THR A 107 7.69 1.32 -4.25
CA THR A 107 6.58 1.89 -5.00
C THR A 107 6.06 0.82 -5.95
N ILE A 108 4.82 0.38 -5.73
CA ILE A 108 4.17 -0.68 -6.52
C ILE A 108 3.14 -0.14 -7.50
N PHE A 109 2.73 1.12 -7.35
CA PHE A 109 1.78 1.78 -8.25
C PHE A 109 2.27 3.17 -8.63
N TYR A 110 2.07 3.54 -9.88
CA TYR A 110 2.39 4.85 -10.42
C TYR A 110 1.18 5.42 -11.13
N ASP A 111 0.80 6.63 -10.76
CA ASP A 111 -0.13 7.43 -11.55
C ASP A 111 0.48 7.81 -12.90
N ILE A 112 -0.32 7.72 -13.95
CA ILE A 112 0.11 8.13 -15.31
C ILE A 112 -0.23 9.60 -15.54
N TYR A 113 -1.33 10.08 -14.98
CA TYR A 113 -1.81 11.42 -15.14
C TYR A 113 -1.61 12.28 -13.89
N THR A 114 -1.39 13.58 -14.08
CA THR A 114 -1.30 14.55 -12.98
C THR A 114 -2.69 14.83 -12.38
N ASP A 115 -2.70 15.41 -11.17
CA ASP A 115 -3.96 15.77 -10.51
C ASP A 115 -4.77 16.79 -11.34
N GLU A 116 -4.10 17.71 -12.06
CA GLU A 116 -4.74 18.65 -12.95
C GLU A 116 -5.40 17.97 -14.16
N GLU A 117 -4.74 16.94 -14.71
CA GLU A 117 -5.29 16.17 -15.82
C GLU A 117 -6.47 15.32 -15.40
N LYS A 118 -6.43 14.72 -14.21
CA LYS A 118 -7.54 13.96 -13.61
C LYS A 118 -8.74 14.89 -13.31
N ALA A 119 -8.47 16.07 -12.74
CA ALA A 119 -9.51 17.06 -12.47
C ALA A 119 -10.19 17.58 -13.74
N ALA A 120 -9.45 17.68 -14.85
CA ALA A 120 -9.98 18.11 -16.15
C ALA A 120 -10.75 16.99 -16.86
N ASP A 121 -10.42 15.73 -16.59
CA ASP A 121 -11.02 14.54 -17.21
C ASP A 121 -11.08 13.39 -16.18
N PRO A 122 -12.21 13.23 -15.47
CA PRO A 122 -12.37 12.22 -14.44
C PRO A 122 -12.17 10.77 -14.94
N ALA A 123 -12.31 10.50 -16.23
CA ALA A 123 -12.01 9.18 -16.80
C ALA A 123 -10.54 8.75 -16.62
N LYS A 124 -9.66 9.71 -16.32
CA LYS A 124 -8.24 9.47 -16.06
C LYS A 124 -7.93 9.03 -14.62
N GLU A 125 -8.88 9.16 -13.69
CA GLU A 125 -8.67 8.80 -12.28
C GLU A 125 -8.36 7.31 -12.09
N ASP A 126 -8.93 6.46 -12.94
CA ASP A 126 -8.80 5.00 -12.86
C ASP A 126 -7.67 4.47 -13.77
N THR A 127 -6.63 5.26 -13.97
CA THR A 127 -5.53 4.90 -14.85
C THR A 127 -4.19 4.98 -14.14
N GLY A 128 -3.47 3.86 -14.10
CA GLY A 128 -2.17 3.79 -13.48
C GLY A 128 -1.38 2.57 -13.93
N LEU A 129 -0.19 2.42 -13.40
CA LEU A 129 0.74 1.34 -13.69
C LEU A 129 1.11 0.60 -12.41
N PHE A 130 0.77 -0.68 -12.31
CA PHE A 130 1.38 -1.57 -11.33
C PHE A 130 2.80 -1.94 -11.78
N PHE A 131 3.76 -1.77 -10.89
CA PHE A 131 5.16 -1.96 -11.19
C PHE A 131 5.77 -3.08 -10.36
N PHE A 132 6.24 -4.11 -11.04
CA PHE A 132 6.95 -5.23 -10.44
C PHE A 132 8.43 -5.09 -10.77
N LYS A 133 9.21 -4.63 -9.79
CA LYS A 133 10.65 -4.41 -9.95
C LYS A 133 11.35 -5.73 -10.23
N GLY A 134 11.95 -5.82 -11.42
CA GLY A 134 12.84 -6.90 -11.81
C GLY A 134 14.32 -6.60 -11.56
N VAL A 135 15.19 -7.35 -12.22
CA VAL A 135 16.64 -7.16 -12.14
C VAL A 135 17.05 -6.02 -13.08
N PRO A 136 17.82 -5.00 -12.59
CA PRO A 136 18.26 -3.91 -13.44
C PRO A 136 19.10 -4.40 -14.66
N GLY A 137 18.75 -3.91 -15.85
CA GLY A 137 19.43 -4.27 -17.10
C GLY A 137 18.86 -5.50 -17.80
N GLU A 138 17.93 -6.21 -17.18
CA GLU A 138 17.23 -7.33 -17.81
C GLU A 138 16.03 -6.86 -18.65
N LYS A 139 15.45 -7.79 -19.41
CA LYS A 139 14.25 -7.53 -20.20
C LYS A 139 13.05 -7.29 -19.28
N PHE A 140 12.12 -6.47 -19.76
CA PHE A 140 10.84 -6.24 -19.11
C PHE A 140 9.68 -6.56 -20.04
N ALA A 141 8.50 -6.77 -19.46
CA ALA A 141 7.24 -6.89 -20.16
C ALA A 141 6.29 -5.77 -19.72
N ILE A 142 5.40 -5.36 -20.62
CA ILE A 142 4.27 -4.49 -20.30
C ILE A 142 3.02 -5.32 -20.62
N CYS A 143 2.19 -5.56 -19.59
CA CYS A 143 0.91 -6.22 -19.72
C CYS A 143 -0.19 -5.17 -19.72
N ASN A 144 -1.03 -5.16 -20.74
CA ASN A 144 -2.23 -4.34 -20.78
C ASN A 144 -3.40 -5.22 -20.35
N ALA A 145 -3.96 -4.91 -19.18
CA ALA A 145 -5.06 -5.69 -18.64
C ALA A 145 -6.27 -5.71 -19.57
N GLY A 146 -6.85 -6.90 -19.74
CA GLY A 146 -8.04 -7.14 -20.54
C GLY A 146 -9.33 -6.99 -19.71
N GLY A 147 -10.46 -7.37 -20.30
CA GLY A 147 -11.78 -7.35 -19.63
C GLY A 147 -12.93 -7.12 -20.60
N ALA A 148 -12.73 -7.38 -21.88
CA ALA A 148 -13.76 -7.31 -22.94
C ALA A 148 -14.49 -5.96 -23.02
N PHE A 149 -13.82 -4.86 -22.69
CA PHE A 149 -14.37 -3.50 -22.56
C PHE A 149 -15.45 -3.34 -21.48
N ALA A 150 -15.63 -4.32 -20.60
CA ALA A 150 -16.60 -4.26 -19.50
C ALA A 150 -15.92 -3.86 -18.18
N TYR A 151 -14.67 -4.25 -17.99
CA TYR A 151 -13.86 -3.92 -16.81
C TYR A 151 -12.36 -4.04 -17.13
N VAL A 152 -11.51 -3.74 -16.15
CA VAL A 152 -10.06 -3.95 -16.25
C VAL A 152 -9.66 -5.00 -15.23
N GLY A 153 -9.19 -6.16 -15.71
CA GLY A 153 -8.74 -7.29 -14.87
C GLY A 153 -7.26 -7.16 -14.51
N ALA A 154 -6.86 -6.06 -13.86
CA ALA A 154 -5.44 -5.75 -13.63
C ALA A 154 -4.71 -6.85 -12.86
N MET A 155 -5.34 -7.44 -11.84
CA MET A 155 -4.73 -8.47 -11.02
C MET A 155 -4.55 -9.80 -11.77
N GLN A 156 -5.53 -10.19 -12.60
CA GLN A 156 -5.49 -11.46 -13.35
C GLN A 156 -4.41 -11.48 -14.43
N ASP A 157 -3.93 -10.31 -14.86
CA ASP A 157 -2.87 -10.17 -15.86
C ASP A 157 -1.50 -9.85 -15.24
N SER A 158 -1.39 -9.85 -13.89
CA SER A 158 -0.17 -9.46 -13.17
C SER A 158 0.85 -10.58 -13.00
N PHE A 159 0.45 -11.85 -13.17
CA PHE A 159 1.29 -13.02 -12.95
C PHE A 159 1.15 -14.08 -14.05
#